data_57f58d61342b3fa27e0d00193172c2f9
#
_entry.id   57f58d61342b3fa27e0d00193172c2f9
#
_cell.length_a   1.000
_cell.length_b   1.000
_cell.length_c   1.000
_cell.angle_alpha   90.00
_cell.angle_beta   90.00
_cell.angle_gamma   90.00
#
_symmetry.space_group_name_H-M   'P 1'
#
loop_
_entity.id
_entity.type
_entity.pdbx_description
1 polymer ?
#
loop_
_entity_poly.entity_id
_entity_poly.type
_entity_poly.pdbx_seq_one_letter_code
_entity_poly.pdbx_strand_id
1 'polypeptide(L)'
;MVTIVYASQGGSSKRYAEWLSERLDAPCLPIGSVPDGIDDDIVFIGWRSGPAIVGLGEITCRDRVIAVICVGLERYDEKAMETIRRKNSVENLFYVRGAMDRRCLRFGQKLLLGIVSVKMRLFDRSPEDKEVRRVMDRGGDLSSEDQLDPFVSWFGNR
;
A
#
# COMPACT_ATOMS: atom_id res chain seq x y z
N MET A 1 0.64 14.15 18.27
CA MET A 1 0.13 12.77 18.20
C MET A 1 0.31 12.26 16.78
N VAL A 2 0.12 10.95 16.54
CA VAL A 2 0.15 10.38 15.18
C VAL A 2 -1.23 9.81 14.86
N THR A 3 -1.70 10.02 13.64
CA THR A 3 -2.94 9.44 13.11
C THR A 3 -2.62 8.59 11.88
N ILE A 4 -3.14 7.38 11.85
CA ILE A 4 -3.01 6.48 10.71
C ILE A 4 -4.18 6.72 9.77
N VAL A 5 -3.87 7.03 8.50
CA VAL A 5 -4.87 7.29 7.47
C VAL A 5 -4.71 6.25 6.36
N TYR A 6 -5.79 5.65 5.92
CA TYR A 6 -5.72 4.64 4.87
C TYR A 6 -6.71 4.85 3.73
N ALA A 7 -6.27 4.47 2.52
CA ALA A 7 -7.13 4.25 1.38
C ALA A 7 -7.12 2.75 1.03
N SER A 8 -8.29 2.12 0.98
CA SER A 8 -8.41 0.68 0.73
C SER A 8 -9.57 0.37 -0.20
N GLN A 9 -9.33 -0.50 -1.18
CA GLN A 9 -10.35 -1.05 -2.06
C GLN A 9 -10.60 -2.54 -1.78
N GLY A 10 -9.55 -3.32 -1.59
CA GLY A 10 -9.61 -4.77 -1.37
C GLY A 10 -9.40 -5.20 0.08
N GLY A 11 -9.30 -4.26 1.01
CA GLY A 11 -9.16 -4.52 2.45
C GLY A 11 -7.74 -4.61 2.98
N SER A 12 -6.71 -4.80 2.15
CA SER A 12 -5.32 -4.95 2.63
C SER A 12 -4.80 -3.70 3.33
N SER A 13 -4.96 -2.52 2.74
CA SER A 13 -4.50 -1.27 3.36
C SER A 13 -5.22 -1.00 4.69
N LYS A 14 -6.52 -1.30 4.77
CA LYS A 14 -7.28 -1.21 6.01
C LYS A 14 -6.72 -2.15 7.08
N ARG A 15 -6.46 -3.41 6.75
CA ARG A 15 -5.90 -4.40 7.68
C ARG A 15 -4.54 -3.96 8.22
N TYR A 16 -3.64 -3.49 7.36
CA TYR A 16 -2.36 -2.94 7.81
C TYR A 16 -2.52 -1.72 8.72
N ALA A 17 -3.51 -0.87 8.42
CA ALA A 17 -3.81 0.29 9.26
C ALA A 17 -4.33 -0.11 10.64
N GLU A 18 -5.17 -1.14 10.71
CA GLU A 18 -5.67 -1.71 11.97
C GLU A 18 -4.54 -2.33 12.79
N TRP A 19 -3.67 -3.16 12.20
CA TRP A 19 -2.50 -3.71 12.89
C TRP A 19 -1.54 -2.63 13.39
N LEU A 20 -1.30 -1.61 12.57
CA LEU A 20 -0.43 -0.51 12.96
C LEU A 20 -1.06 0.35 14.07
N SER A 21 -2.37 0.56 14.03
CA SER A 21 -3.14 1.25 15.07
C SER A 21 -2.99 0.55 16.42
N GLU A 22 -3.10 -0.77 16.45
CA GLU A 22 -2.90 -1.57 17.67
C GLU A 22 -1.45 -1.47 18.19
N ARG A 23 -0.46 -1.54 17.28
CA ARG A 23 0.96 -1.48 17.66
C ARG A 23 1.40 -0.12 18.20
N LEU A 24 0.83 0.97 17.69
CA LEU A 24 1.21 2.34 18.06
C LEU A 24 0.26 2.98 19.07
N ASP A 25 -0.83 2.31 19.44
CA ASP A 25 -1.93 2.88 20.23
C ASP A 25 -2.39 4.24 19.64
N ALA A 26 -2.62 4.25 18.32
CA ALA A 26 -2.89 5.45 17.54
C ALA A 26 -4.22 5.34 16.78
N PRO A 27 -4.98 6.44 16.62
CA PRO A 27 -6.22 6.43 15.86
C PRO A 27 -5.99 6.06 14.40
N CYS A 28 -6.98 5.36 13.82
CA CYS A 28 -6.96 4.87 12.45
C CYS A 28 -8.23 5.30 11.71
N LEU A 29 -8.08 6.02 10.61
CA LEU A 29 -9.18 6.63 9.86
C LEU A 29 -9.10 6.31 8.37
N PRO A 30 -10.24 6.01 7.70
CA PRO A 30 -10.29 6.00 6.25
C PRO A 30 -10.09 7.43 5.72
N ILE A 31 -9.49 7.56 4.53
CA ILE A 31 -9.15 8.86 3.94
C ILE A 31 -10.33 9.83 3.84
N GLY A 32 -11.53 9.33 3.54
CA GLY A 32 -12.75 10.15 3.45
C GLY A 32 -13.29 10.66 4.80
N SER A 33 -12.67 10.27 5.92
CA SER A 33 -13.07 10.67 7.28
C SER A 33 -12.01 11.51 7.99
N VAL A 34 -10.96 11.92 7.28
CA VAL A 34 -9.91 12.79 7.84
C VAL A 34 -10.48 14.20 8.03
N PRO A 35 -10.46 14.76 9.25
CA PRO A 35 -10.92 16.11 9.48
C PRO A 35 -10.08 17.15 8.75
N ASP A 36 -10.70 18.20 8.25
CA ASP A 36 -9.97 19.36 7.74
C ASP A 36 -9.15 20.02 8.87
N GLY A 37 -7.88 20.31 8.60
CA GLY A 37 -7.01 20.97 9.57
C GLY A 37 -6.52 20.09 10.70
N ILE A 38 -6.39 18.77 10.47
CA ILE A 38 -5.74 17.87 11.43
C ILE A 38 -4.32 18.34 11.74
N ASP A 39 -3.98 18.45 13.03
CA ASP A 39 -2.66 18.87 13.51
C ASP A 39 -1.71 17.71 13.79
N ASP A 40 -2.21 16.49 13.79
CA ASP A 40 -1.41 15.29 14.01
C ASP A 40 -0.45 15.00 12.86
N ASP A 41 0.67 14.37 13.19
CA ASP A 41 1.49 13.69 12.19
C ASP A 41 0.68 12.55 11.53
N ILE A 42 0.75 12.41 10.22
CA ILE A 42 0.00 11.41 9.47
C ILE A 42 0.94 10.30 8.98
N VAL A 43 0.58 9.05 9.26
CA VAL A 43 1.10 7.88 8.57
C VAL A 43 0.06 7.41 7.57
N PHE A 44 0.37 7.51 6.29
CA PHE A 44 -0.57 7.12 5.24
C PHE A 44 -0.32 5.71 4.74
N ILE A 45 -1.38 4.92 4.58
CA ILE A 45 -1.35 3.57 4.02
C ILE A 45 -2.24 3.50 2.79
N GLY A 46 -1.62 3.30 1.63
CA GLY A 46 -2.33 3.22 0.35
C GLY A 46 -1.81 2.10 -0.54
N TRP A 47 -2.62 1.69 -1.50
CA TRP A 47 -2.22 0.62 -2.40
C TRP A 47 -1.59 1.16 -3.70
N ARG A 48 -0.69 0.36 -4.26
CA ARG A 48 0.05 0.70 -5.47
C ARG A 48 -0.82 0.54 -6.72
N SER A 49 -0.81 1.55 -7.57
CA SER A 49 -1.34 1.48 -8.94
C SER A 49 -0.27 1.99 -9.91
N GLY A 50 0.51 1.09 -10.49
CA GLY A 50 1.71 1.45 -11.23
C GLY A 50 2.71 2.21 -10.32
N PRO A 51 3.18 3.40 -10.72
CA PRO A 51 4.04 4.23 -9.88
C PRO A 51 3.27 5.12 -8.88
N ALA A 52 1.94 5.16 -8.95
CA ALA A 52 1.11 5.98 -8.06
C ALA A 52 0.71 5.20 -6.81
N ILE A 53 0.51 5.94 -5.71
CA ILE A 53 -0.09 5.45 -4.46
C ILE A 53 -1.51 6.01 -4.38
N VAL A 54 -2.49 5.12 -4.45
CA VAL A 54 -3.90 5.51 -4.49
C VAL A 54 -4.33 6.12 -3.16
N GLY A 55 -5.08 7.20 -3.24
CA GLY A 55 -5.59 7.97 -2.11
C GLY A 55 -4.61 9.03 -1.60
N LEU A 56 -3.31 8.88 -1.82
CA LEU A 56 -2.32 9.83 -1.29
C LEU A 56 -2.53 11.27 -1.79
N GLY A 57 -3.01 11.45 -3.02
CA GLY A 57 -3.33 12.76 -3.60
C GLY A 57 -4.58 13.41 -3.04
N GLU A 58 -5.41 12.67 -2.30
CA GLU A 58 -6.65 13.18 -1.69
C GLU A 58 -6.40 13.80 -0.30
N ILE A 59 -5.19 13.59 0.27
CA ILE A 59 -4.83 14.20 1.56
C ILE A 59 -4.55 15.69 1.35
N THR A 60 -5.34 16.53 1.99
CA THR A 60 -5.20 18.00 1.94
C THR A 60 -4.01 18.49 2.76
N CYS A 61 -3.73 17.86 3.90
CA CYS A 61 -2.62 18.20 4.83
C CYS A 61 -1.36 17.38 4.49
N ARG A 62 -0.82 17.52 3.27
CA ARG A 62 0.36 16.75 2.80
C ARG A 62 1.62 16.99 3.61
N ASP A 63 1.79 18.19 4.13
CA ASP A 63 2.88 18.61 5.02
C ASP A 63 2.91 17.84 6.34
N ARG A 64 1.78 17.27 6.75
CA ARG A 64 1.67 16.42 7.94
C ARG A 64 1.97 14.95 7.68
N VAL A 65 2.10 14.53 6.43
CA VAL A 65 2.43 13.13 6.09
C VAL A 65 3.90 12.87 6.33
N ILE A 66 4.21 12.21 7.44
CA ILE A 66 5.58 11.90 7.86
C ILE A 66 6.13 10.62 7.24
N ALA A 67 5.25 9.69 6.88
CA ALA A 67 5.61 8.44 6.22
C ALA A 67 4.44 7.87 5.42
N VAL A 68 4.79 7.07 4.42
CA VAL A 68 3.83 6.35 3.58
C VAL A 68 4.18 4.87 3.55
N ILE A 69 3.18 4.02 3.79
CA ILE A 69 3.27 2.58 3.61
C ILE A 69 2.53 2.20 2.34
N CYS A 70 3.26 1.76 1.34
CA CYS A 70 2.73 1.35 0.04
C CYS A 70 2.43 -0.15 0.03
N VAL A 71 1.17 -0.49 -0.18
CA VAL A 71 0.72 -1.88 -0.27
C VAL A 71 0.73 -2.34 -1.72
N GLY A 72 1.44 -3.41 -2.02
CA GLY A 72 1.50 -4.00 -3.36
C GLY A 72 1.47 -5.52 -3.34
N LEU A 73 1.58 -6.16 -4.49
CA LEU A 73 1.62 -7.61 -4.61
C LEU A 73 3.02 -8.13 -4.91
N GLU A 74 3.79 -7.34 -5.65
CA GLU A 74 5.13 -7.69 -6.08
C GLU A 74 6.09 -7.73 -4.88
N ARG A 75 7.24 -8.34 -5.06
CA ARG A 75 8.33 -8.22 -4.08
C ARG A 75 8.89 -6.80 -4.08
N TYR A 76 9.53 -6.47 -2.97
CA TYR A 76 10.29 -5.23 -2.86
C TYR A 76 11.35 -5.15 -3.96
N ASP A 77 11.34 -4.05 -4.69
CA ASP A 77 12.35 -3.72 -5.69
C ASP A 77 12.80 -2.26 -5.49
N GLU A 78 14.09 -2.05 -5.27
CA GLU A 78 14.66 -0.74 -4.95
C GLU A 78 14.38 0.30 -6.03
N LYS A 79 14.53 -0.09 -7.32
CA LYS A 79 14.30 0.83 -8.45
C LYS A 79 12.83 1.22 -8.57
N ALA A 80 11.94 0.25 -8.36
CA ALA A 80 10.51 0.51 -8.34
C ALA A 80 10.13 1.44 -7.18
N MET A 81 10.69 1.20 -5.99
CA MET A 81 10.44 2.04 -4.81
C MET A 81 10.96 3.47 -5.01
N GLU A 82 12.14 3.65 -5.60
CA GLU A 82 12.67 4.96 -5.90
C GLU A 82 11.78 5.72 -6.92
N THR A 83 11.25 5.02 -7.91
CA THR A 83 10.31 5.58 -8.87
C THR A 83 9.01 6.03 -8.20
N ILE A 84 8.47 5.20 -7.30
CA ILE A 84 7.26 5.52 -6.52
C ILE A 84 7.52 6.70 -5.60
N ARG A 85 8.65 6.71 -4.88
CA ARG A 85 9.05 7.80 -3.97
C ARG A 85 9.07 9.14 -4.70
N ARG A 86 9.77 9.21 -5.83
CA ARG A 86 9.88 10.43 -6.64
C ARG A 86 8.54 10.87 -7.24
N LYS A 87 7.77 9.92 -7.78
CA LYS A 87 6.47 10.22 -8.40
C LYS A 87 5.46 10.80 -7.42
N ASN A 88 5.50 10.35 -6.18
CA ASN A 88 4.55 10.75 -5.14
C ASN A 88 5.11 11.81 -4.19
N SER A 89 6.36 12.27 -4.40
CA SER A 89 7.04 13.25 -3.53
C SER A 89 7.02 12.82 -2.05
N VAL A 90 7.40 11.56 -1.80
CA VAL A 90 7.42 10.94 -0.47
C VAL A 90 8.86 10.73 -0.03
N GLU A 91 9.22 11.20 1.16
CA GLU A 91 10.55 11.00 1.74
C GLU A 91 10.69 9.62 2.38
N ASN A 92 9.79 9.30 3.30
CA ASN A 92 9.81 8.03 4.04
C ASN A 92 8.77 7.07 3.46
N LEU A 93 9.22 6.19 2.59
CA LEU A 93 8.40 5.19 1.91
C LEU A 93 8.75 3.79 2.42
N PHE A 94 7.74 3.08 2.90
CA PHE A 94 7.80 1.66 3.29
C PHE A 94 6.92 0.84 2.35
N TYR A 95 7.26 -0.42 2.17
CA TYR A 95 6.54 -1.30 1.28
C TYR A 95 6.13 -2.58 1.98
N VAL A 96 4.88 -2.98 1.79
CA VAL A 96 4.32 -4.22 2.30
C VAL A 96 3.54 -4.94 1.21
N ARG A 97 3.49 -6.26 1.29
CA ARG A 97 2.71 -7.07 0.36
C ARG A 97 1.29 -7.23 0.89
N GLY A 98 0.31 -7.09 0.01
CA GLY A 98 -1.10 -7.14 0.36
C GLY A 98 -1.83 -8.35 -0.20
N ALA A 99 -3.14 -8.27 -0.21
CA ALA A 99 -4.05 -9.25 -0.78
C ALA A 99 -4.73 -8.68 -2.03
N MET A 100 -5.21 -9.57 -2.89
CA MET A 100 -6.06 -9.24 -4.02
C MET A 100 -7.36 -10.05 -3.94
N ASP A 101 -8.47 -9.34 -3.74
CA ASP A 101 -9.80 -9.91 -3.93
C ASP A 101 -10.37 -9.46 -5.29
N ARG A 102 -10.44 -10.39 -6.23
CA ARG A 102 -10.95 -10.10 -7.58
C ARG A 102 -12.42 -9.66 -7.60
N ARG A 103 -13.18 -9.96 -6.56
CA ARG A 103 -14.58 -9.54 -6.42
C ARG A 103 -14.70 -8.02 -6.23
N CYS A 104 -13.71 -7.41 -5.60
CA CYS A 104 -13.66 -5.97 -5.37
C CYS A 104 -13.21 -5.15 -6.58
N LEU A 105 -12.78 -5.80 -7.67
CA LEU A 105 -12.28 -5.13 -8.86
C LEU A 105 -13.41 -4.73 -9.80
N ARG A 106 -13.34 -3.52 -10.34
CA ARG A 106 -14.21 -3.05 -11.41
C ARG A 106 -13.87 -3.77 -12.73
N PHE A 107 -14.82 -3.80 -13.66
CA PHE A 107 -14.66 -4.50 -14.96
C PHE A 107 -13.38 -4.07 -15.70
N GLY A 108 -13.11 -2.75 -15.81
CA GLY A 108 -11.90 -2.24 -16.47
C GLY A 108 -10.59 -2.66 -15.78
N GLN A 109 -10.59 -2.77 -14.45
CA GLN A 109 -9.46 -3.27 -13.68
C GLN A 109 -9.23 -4.77 -13.92
N LYS A 110 -10.30 -5.55 -14.02
CA LYS A 110 -10.21 -6.99 -14.38
C LYS A 110 -9.63 -7.20 -15.76
N LEU A 111 -10.02 -6.37 -16.73
CA LEU A 111 -9.49 -6.40 -18.09
C LEU A 111 -7.99 -6.05 -18.11
N LEU A 112 -7.59 -4.99 -17.41
CA LEU A 112 -6.19 -4.58 -17.31
C LEU A 112 -5.34 -5.67 -16.66
N LEU A 113 -5.81 -6.28 -15.58
CA LEU A 113 -5.15 -7.41 -14.95
C LEU A 113 -4.99 -8.61 -15.88
N GLY A 114 -5.98 -8.88 -16.70
CA GLY A 114 -5.89 -9.93 -17.72
C GLY A 114 -4.75 -9.67 -18.69
N ILE A 115 -4.60 -8.44 -19.18
CA ILE A 115 -3.51 -8.04 -20.07
C ILE A 115 -2.15 -8.17 -19.38
N VAL A 116 -2.05 -7.70 -18.12
CA VAL A 116 -0.81 -7.81 -17.33
C VAL A 116 -0.45 -9.27 -17.07
N SER A 117 -1.41 -10.11 -16.73
CA SER A 117 -1.21 -11.53 -16.49
C SER A 117 -0.68 -12.26 -17.75
N VAL A 118 -1.23 -11.94 -18.93
CA VAL A 118 -0.73 -12.48 -20.21
C VAL A 118 0.71 -12.03 -20.47
N LYS A 119 1.02 -10.75 -20.25
CA LYS A 119 2.40 -10.24 -20.35
C LYS A 119 3.34 -10.98 -19.40
N MET A 120 2.94 -11.16 -18.14
CA MET A 120 3.76 -11.90 -17.17
C MET A 120 4.01 -13.35 -17.60
N ARG A 121 3.01 -14.05 -18.19
CA ARG A 121 3.20 -15.40 -18.70
C ARG A 121 4.31 -15.51 -19.76
N LEU A 122 4.47 -14.48 -20.57
CA LEU A 122 5.51 -14.45 -21.61
C LEU A 122 6.91 -14.17 -21.06
N PHE A 123 7.00 -13.56 -19.87
CA PHE A 123 8.26 -13.10 -19.26
C PHE A 123 8.56 -13.73 -17.89
N ASP A 124 7.71 -14.63 -17.39
CA ASP A 124 7.92 -15.34 -16.12
C ASP A 124 9.21 -16.16 -16.14
N ARG A 125 10.20 -15.71 -15.39
CA ARG A 125 11.49 -16.38 -15.26
C ARG A 125 11.76 -16.91 -13.86
N SER A 126 10.98 -16.49 -12.85
CA SER A 126 11.19 -16.87 -11.45
C SER A 126 9.97 -17.55 -10.82
N PRO A 127 10.14 -18.38 -9.77
CA PRO A 127 9.03 -18.93 -8.99
C PRO A 127 8.17 -17.84 -8.36
N GLU A 128 8.74 -16.68 -8.10
CA GLU A 128 8.12 -15.53 -7.46
C GLU A 128 7.16 -14.80 -8.39
N ASP A 129 7.54 -14.64 -9.66
CA ASP A 129 6.66 -14.10 -10.69
C ASP A 129 5.40 -14.98 -10.85
N LYS A 130 5.56 -16.30 -10.70
CA LYS A 130 4.46 -17.26 -10.71
C LYS A 130 3.53 -17.10 -9.51
N GLU A 131 4.05 -16.79 -8.33
CA GLU A 131 3.25 -16.51 -7.13
C GLU A 131 2.41 -15.25 -7.31
N VAL A 132 3.03 -14.14 -7.73
CA VAL A 132 2.34 -12.88 -8.00
C VAL A 132 1.24 -13.06 -9.04
N ARG A 133 1.56 -13.76 -10.14
CA ARG A 133 0.58 -14.08 -11.17
C ARG A 133 -0.57 -14.93 -10.65
N ARG A 134 -0.30 -15.93 -9.81
CA ARG A 134 -1.35 -16.75 -9.18
C ARG A 134 -2.31 -15.88 -8.37
N VAL A 135 -1.77 -14.95 -7.58
CA VAL A 135 -2.58 -14.01 -6.79
C VAL A 135 -3.37 -13.07 -7.71
N MET A 136 -2.79 -12.60 -8.80
CA MET A 136 -3.50 -11.78 -9.79
C MET A 136 -4.61 -12.54 -10.51
N ASP A 137 -4.38 -13.81 -10.86
CA ASP A 137 -5.33 -14.63 -11.62
C ASP A 137 -6.47 -15.18 -10.76
N ARG A 138 -6.19 -15.59 -9.54
CA ARG A 138 -7.13 -16.32 -8.67
C ARG A 138 -7.55 -15.54 -7.42
N GLY A 139 -6.86 -14.47 -7.12
CA GLY A 139 -6.91 -13.84 -5.81
C GLY A 139 -5.98 -14.54 -4.82
N GLY A 140 -5.69 -13.89 -3.72
CA GLY A 140 -4.84 -14.43 -2.66
C GLY A 140 -4.42 -13.37 -1.67
N ASP A 141 -3.81 -13.79 -0.59
CA ASP A 141 -3.36 -12.94 0.50
C ASP A 141 -1.88 -13.19 0.80
N LEU A 142 -1.08 -12.15 0.67
CA LEU A 142 0.35 -12.12 0.97
C LEU A 142 0.65 -11.18 2.14
N SER A 143 -0.40 -10.67 2.80
CA SER A 143 -0.25 -9.76 3.92
C SER A 143 0.20 -10.50 5.18
N SER A 144 1.08 -9.86 5.92
CA SER A 144 1.58 -10.34 7.21
C SER A 144 1.94 -9.15 8.07
N GLU A 145 1.63 -9.22 9.36
CA GLU A 145 1.81 -8.12 10.31
C GLU A 145 3.29 -7.76 10.51
N ASP A 146 4.18 -8.76 10.47
CA ASP A 146 5.63 -8.59 10.61
C ASP A 146 6.25 -7.72 9.50
N GLN A 147 5.57 -7.56 8.36
CA GLN A 147 6.01 -6.64 7.32
C GLN A 147 5.97 -5.16 7.75
N LEU A 148 5.32 -4.85 8.86
CA LEU A 148 5.33 -3.52 9.47
C LEU A 148 6.58 -3.26 10.34
N ASP A 149 7.36 -4.29 10.67
CA ASP A 149 8.51 -4.16 11.58
C ASP A 149 9.54 -3.11 11.14
N PRO A 150 9.89 -2.98 9.83
CA PRO A 150 10.79 -1.92 9.39
C PRO A 150 10.27 -0.52 9.67
N PHE A 151 8.97 -0.31 9.48
CA PHE A 151 8.31 0.96 9.78
C PHE A 151 8.27 1.22 11.30
N VAL A 152 7.86 0.24 12.09
CA VAL A 152 7.75 0.37 13.56
C VAL A 152 9.13 0.67 14.16
N SER A 153 10.18 -0.01 13.69
CA SER A 153 11.55 0.26 14.12
C SER A 153 12.01 1.67 13.77
N TRP A 154 11.71 2.14 12.56
CA TRP A 154 12.01 3.51 12.14
C TRP A 154 11.25 4.53 12.98
N PHE A 155 9.95 4.29 13.22
CA PHE A 155 9.10 5.20 13.97
C PHE A 155 9.53 5.32 15.45
N GLY A 156 9.93 4.22 16.07
CA GLY A 156 10.42 4.21 17.46
C GLY A 156 11.78 4.88 17.67
N ASN A 157 12.56 5.08 16.60
CA ASN A 157 13.86 5.75 16.64
C ASN A 157 13.82 7.21 16.17
N ARG A 158 12.65 7.76 15.92
CA ARG A 158 12.43 9.13 15.47
C ARG A 158 12.32 10.22 16.61
#